data_cf39083fdeaf4eca5c051546dbd5e774
#
_entry.id   cf39083fdeaf4eca5c051546dbd5e774
#
_cell.length_a   1.000
_cell.length_b   1.000
_cell.length_c   1.000
_cell.angle_alpha   90.00
_cell.angle_beta   90.00
_cell.angle_gamma   90.00
#
_symmetry.space_group_name_H-M   'P 1'
#
loop_
_entity.id
_entity.type
_entity.pdbx_description
1 polymer ?
#
loop_
_entity_poly.entity_id
_entity_poly.type
_entity_poly.pdbx_seq_one_letter_code
_entity_poly.pdbx_strand_id
1 'polypeptide(L)'
;MNLEKIYQQTILEYSRRKELNREIENPTFAERGHNPNCGDDLTLEIKTDENGVITDAAFIGSGCAISTASMAMLIDLVKGKTMEEAKEKVNLFFKMMKQEEKLTSEESKKLGDAVLMEYVAQMPARVKCATLSWHSLKVIVNKREK
;
A
#
# COMPACT_ATOMS: atom_id res chain seq x y z
N MET A 1 -12.40 -23.08 -6.20
CA MET A 1 -12.38 -21.67 -6.61
C MET A 1 -10.98 -21.28 -7.07
N ASN A 2 -10.87 -20.59 -8.20
CA ASN A 2 -9.59 -20.24 -8.82
C ASN A 2 -8.99 -19.00 -8.13
N LEU A 3 -7.78 -19.10 -7.59
CA LEU A 3 -7.10 -17.99 -6.90
C LEU A 3 -6.85 -16.81 -7.83
N GLU A 4 -6.58 -17.08 -9.11
CA GLU A 4 -6.40 -16.02 -10.10
C GLU A 4 -7.66 -15.17 -10.26
N LYS A 5 -8.82 -15.81 -10.27
CA LYS A 5 -10.10 -15.13 -10.36
C LYS A 5 -10.35 -14.27 -9.13
N ILE A 6 -10.04 -14.81 -7.95
CA ILE A 6 -10.16 -14.08 -6.68
C ILE A 6 -9.26 -12.85 -6.70
N TYR A 7 -8.03 -13.02 -7.15
CA TYR A 7 -7.06 -11.94 -7.29
C TYR A 7 -7.60 -10.83 -8.19
N GLN A 8 -8.06 -11.18 -9.39
CA GLN A 8 -8.56 -10.20 -10.36
C GLN A 8 -9.78 -9.43 -9.81
N GLN A 9 -10.71 -10.14 -9.21
CA GLN A 9 -11.91 -9.55 -8.64
C GLN A 9 -11.57 -8.62 -7.49
N THR A 10 -10.69 -9.03 -6.61
CA THR A 10 -10.28 -8.24 -5.45
C THR A 10 -9.53 -6.97 -5.89
N ILE A 11 -8.65 -7.09 -6.88
CA ILE A 11 -7.96 -5.93 -7.44
C ILE A 11 -8.96 -4.91 -7.98
N LEU A 12 -9.96 -5.36 -8.73
CA LEU A 12 -10.97 -4.46 -9.27
C LEU A 12 -11.76 -3.76 -8.18
N GLU A 13 -12.14 -4.49 -7.13
CA GLU A 13 -12.90 -3.91 -6.02
C GLU A 13 -12.11 -2.82 -5.31
N TYR A 14 -10.84 -3.07 -4.98
CA TYR A 14 -10.00 -2.08 -4.34
C TYR A 14 -9.70 -0.88 -5.25
N SER A 15 -9.52 -1.14 -6.55
CA SER A 15 -9.22 -0.06 -7.51
C SER A 15 -10.38 0.92 -7.69
N ARG A 16 -11.58 0.53 -7.25
CA ARG A 16 -12.80 1.35 -7.35
C ARG A 16 -13.15 2.09 -6.06
N ARG A 17 -12.25 2.05 -5.08
CA ARG A 17 -12.46 2.70 -3.78
C ARG A 17 -12.23 4.21 -3.90
N LYS A 18 -13.12 4.91 -4.60
CA LYS A 18 -12.99 6.35 -4.91
C LYS A 18 -13.04 7.23 -3.67
N GLU A 19 -13.66 6.76 -2.61
CA GLU A 19 -13.74 7.51 -1.36
C GLU A 19 -12.37 7.74 -0.72
N LEU A 20 -11.36 6.96 -1.10
CA LEU A 20 -10.00 7.10 -0.60
C LEU A 20 -9.18 8.13 -1.39
N ASN A 21 -9.66 8.53 -2.57
CA ASN A 21 -8.97 9.51 -3.42
C ASN A 21 -9.45 10.91 -3.04
N ARG A 22 -8.81 11.49 -2.03
CA ARG A 22 -9.18 12.80 -1.49
C ARG A 22 -7.99 13.42 -0.77
N GLU A 23 -8.05 14.73 -0.57
CA GLU A 23 -7.05 15.43 0.22
C GLU A 23 -7.38 15.31 1.71
N ILE A 24 -6.33 15.24 2.52
CA ILE A 24 -6.45 15.34 3.98
C ILE A 24 -6.07 16.76 4.37
N GLU A 25 -6.90 17.42 5.15
CA GLU A 25 -6.59 18.74 5.65
C GLU A 25 -5.43 18.66 6.65
N ASN A 26 -4.36 19.40 6.39
CA ASN A 26 -3.15 19.44 7.22
C ASN A 26 -2.59 18.04 7.50
N PRO A 27 -2.22 17.29 6.47
CA PRO A 27 -1.65 15.96 6.69
C PRO A 27 -0.31 16.06 7.42
N THR A 28 -0.04 15.07 8.26
CA THR A 28 1.25 15.01 8.95
C THR A 28 2.35 14.66 7.96
N PHE A 29 2.05 13.78 7.01
CA PHE A 29 2.97 13.35 5.97
C PHE A 29 2.26 13.30 4.63
N ALA A 30 2.99 13.64 3.58
CA ALA A 30 2.55 13.48 2.21
C ALA A 30 3.76 13.03 1.39
N GLU A 31 3.60 11.95 0.63
CA GLU A 31 4.72 11.43 -0.16
C GLU A 31 4.20 10.99 -1.53
N ARG A 32 4.76 11.60 -2.58
CA ARG A 32 4.39 11.29 -3.96
C ARG A 32 5.15 10.07 -4.46
N GLY A 33 4.43 9.17 -5.12
CA GLY A 33 5.01 8.08 -5.88
C GLY A 33 4.69 8.27 -7.35
N HIS A 34 5.69 8.15 -8.21
CA HIS A 34 5.53 8.39 -9.64
C HIS A 34 6.24 7.31 -10.45
N ASN A 35 5.51 6.68 -11.34
CA ASN A 35 6.05 5.68 -12.26
C ASN A 35 5.68 6.09 -13.69
N PRO A 36 6.57 6.83 -14.38
CA PRO A 36 6.24 7.35 -15.71
C PRO A 36 5.98 6.27 -16.75
N ASN A 37 6.56 5.08 -16.58
CA ASN A 37 6.37 3.97 -17.53
C ASN A 37 4.94 3.45 -17.56
N CYS A 38 4.23 3.54 -16.42
CA CYS A 38 2.85 3.06 -16.29
C CYS A 38 1.86 4.21 -16.13
N GLY A 39 2.33 5.45 -16.12
CA GLY A 39 1.48 6.61 -15.90
C GLY A 39 0.96 6.73 -14.48
N ASP A 40 1.54 6.02 -13.53
CA ASP A 40 1.11 6.10 -12.14
C ASP A 40 1.67 7.36 -11.48
N ASP A 41 0.80 8.10 -10.80
CA ASP A 41 1.19 9.28 -10.04
C ASP A 41 0.23 9.38 -8.86
N LEU A 42 0.67 8.86 -7.72
CA LEU A 42 -0.16 8.75 -6.52
C LEU A 42 0.59 9.35 -5.33
N THR A 43 -0.06 10.28 -4.65
CA THR A 43 0.50 10.89 -3.44
C THR A 43 -0.25 10.34 -2.23
N LEU A 44 0.48 9.67 -1.34
CA LEU A 44 -0.07 9.15 -0.09
C LEU A 44 -0.03 10.25 0.96
N GLU A 45 -1.18 10.50 1.59
CA GLU A 45 -1.31 11.46 2.69
C GLU A 45 -1.71 10.72 3.96
N ILE A 46 -1.03 11.04 5.05
CA ILE A 46 -1.27 10.40 6.35
C ILE A 46 -1.35 11.46 7.42
N LYS A 47 -2.33 11.31 8.30
CA LYS A 47 -2.47 12.14 9.48
C LYS A 47 -2.24 11.26 10.72
N THR A 48 -1.37 11.72 11.61
CA THR A 48 -1.10 11.01 12.86
C THR A 48 -1.46 11.89 14.05
N ASP A 49 -1.77 11.25 15.17
CA ASP A 49 -1.97 11.98 16.43
C ASP A 49 -0.65 12.08 17.20
N GLU A 50 -0.71 12.64 18.39
CA GLU A 50 0.46 12.85 19.24
C GLU A 50 1.12 11.53 19.70
N ASN A 51 0.38 10.42 19.66
CA ASN A 51 0.88 9.10 20.05
C ASN A 51 1.43 8.31 18.86
N GLY A 52 1.43 8.90 17.67
CA GLY A 52 1.91 8.22 16.48
C GLY A 52 0.90 7.26 15.87
N VAL A 53 -0.38 7.38 16.23
CA VAL A 53 -1.45 6.57 15.64
C VAL A 53 -1.91 7.24 14.36
N ILE A 54 -2.04 6.47 13.29
CA ILE A 54 -2.53 6.95 12.00
C ILE A 54 -4.04 7.11 12.11
N THR A 55 -4.49 8.36 12.24
CA THR A 55 -5.92 8.66 12.40
C THR A 55 -6.64 8.79 11.09
N ASP A 56 -5.92 9.08 10.00
CA ASP A 56 -6.50 9.15 8.68
C ASP A 56 -5.42 8.85 7.63
N ALA A 57 -5.84 8.26 6.52
CA ALA A 57 -4.97 7.98 5.39
C ALA A 57 -5.79 8.05 4.11
N ALA A 58 -5.23 8.68 3.09
CA ALA A 58 -5.89 8.87 1.81
C ALA A 58 -4.81 9.05 0.74
N PHE A 59 -5.23 9.14 -0.51
CA PHE A 59 -4.29 9.43 -1.59
C PHE A 59 -4.91 10.39 -2.58
N ILE A 60 -4.06 11.01 -3.37
CA ILE A 60 -4.47 11.88 -4.47
C ILE A 60 -3.74 11.41 -5.71
N GLY A 61 -4.44 11.39 -6.82
CA GLY A 61 -3.80 11.08 -8.09
C GLY A 61 -4.49 9.98 -8.86
N SER A 62 -3.78 9.44 -9.84
CA SER A 62 -4.31 8.39 -10.70
C SER A 62 -3.23 7.37 -11.06
N GLY A 63 -3.66 6.18 -11.39
CA GLY A 63 -2.77 5.11 -11.77
C GLY A 63 -3.54 3.92 -12.34
N CYS A 64 -2.83 2.86 -12.66
CA CYS A 64 -3.46 1.65 -13.17
C CYS A 64 -4.22 0.94 -12.05
N ALA A 65 -5.01 -0.08 -12.40
CA ALA A 65 -5.80 -0.82 -11.43
C ALA A 65 -4.93 -1.44 -10.33
N ILE A 66 -3.75 -1.94 -10.68
CA ILE A 66 -2.84 -2.57 -9.69
C ILE A 66 -2.30 -1.55 -8.70
N SER A 67 -1.81 -0.40 -9.19
CA SER A 67 -1.25 0.62 -8.31
C SER A 67 -2.31 1.23 -7.40
N THR A 68 -3.51 1.47 -7.94
CA THR A 68 -4.63 2.04 -7.19
C THR A 68 -5.14 1.04 -6.15
N ALA A 69 -5.27 -0.23 -6.52
CA ALA A 69 -5.70 -1.27 -5.59
C ALA A 69 -4.68 -1.45 -4.46
N SER A 70 -3.39 -1.46 -4.78
CA SER A 70 -2.34 -1.61 -3.78
C SER A 70 -2.36 -0.45 -2.79
N MET A 71 -2.58 0.78 -3.27
CA MET A 71 -2.72 1.96 -2.42
C MET A 71 -3.93 1.81 -1.48
N ALA A 72 -5.07 1.36 -2.00
CA ALA A 72 -6.28 1.18 -1.19
C ALA A 72 -6.07 0.11 -0.11
N MET A 73 -5.43 -0.99 -0.47
CA MET A 73 -5.09 -2.05 0.49
C MET A 73 -4.20 -1.53 1.61
N LEU A 74 -3.18 -0.76 1.25
CA LEU A 74 -2.26 -0.15 2.20
C LEU A 74 -3.02 0.75 3.19
N ILE A 75 -3.89 1.59 2.68
CA ILE A 75 -4.67 2.52 3.51
C ILE A 75 -5.53 1.76 4.51
N ASP A 76 -6.24 0.73 4.05
CA ASP A 76 -7.07 -0.10 4.94
C ASP A 76 -6.24 -0.79 6.02
N LEU A 77 -5.00 -1.16 5.71
CA LEU A 77 -4.14 -1.87 6.66
C LEU A 77 -3.53 -0.95 7.72
N VAL A 78 -3.28 0.31 7.40
CA VAL A 78 -2.55 1.20 8.32
C VAL A 78 -3.43 2.16 9.08
N LYS A 79 -4.63 2.45 8.58
CA LYS A 79 -5.54 3.38 9.25
C LYS A 79 -5.94 2.80 10.62
N GLY A 80 -5.74 3.58 11.66
CA GLY A 80 -6.00 3.15 13.03
C GLY A 80 -4.83 2.44 13.69
N LYS A 81 -3.71 2.27 12.98
CA LYS A 81 -2.52 1.59 13.49
C LYS A 81 -1.44 2.60 13.85
N THR A 82 -0.47 2.16 14.65
CA THR A 82 0.69 3.01 14.96
C THR A 82 1.66 3.03 13.79
N MET A 83 2.54 4.01 13.79
CA MET A 83 3.60 4.11 12.78
C MET A 83 4.53 2.90 12.83
N GLU A 84 4.77 2.33 14.03
CA GLU A 84 5.58 1.13 14.19
C GLU A 84 4.90 -0.09 13.54
N GLU A 85 3.59 -0.21 13.70
CA GLU A 85 2.83 -1.28 13.04
C GLU A 85 2.83 -1.10 11.53
N ALA A 86 2.71 0.14 11.06
CA ALA A 86 2.79 0.45 9.63
C ALA A 86 4.15 0.06 9.07
N LYS A 87 5.23 0.34 9.80
CA LYS A 87 6.58 -0.03 9.38
C LYS A 87 6.73 -1.54 9.26
N GLU A 88 6.18 -2.28 10.22
CA GLU A 88 6.21 -3.75 10.16
C GLU A 88 5.53 -4.26 8.90
N LYS A 89 4.36 -3.68 8.57
CA LYS A 89 3.62 -4.09 7.38
C LYS A 89 4.39 -3.78 6.10
N VAL A 90 5.06 -2.64 6.04
CA VAL A 90 5.92 -2.30 4.91
C VAL A 90 7.01 -3.34 4.72
N ASN A 91 7.68 -3.70 5.81
CA ASN A 91 8.77 -4.68 5.75
C ASN A 91 8.26 -6.05 5.28
N LEU A 92 7.09 -6.47 5.77
CA LEU A 92 6.48 -7.73 5.36
C LEU A 92 6.06 -7.72 3.90
N PHE A 93 5.51 -6.60 3.43
CA PHE A 93 5.11 -6.48 2.04
C PHE A 93 6.31 -6.64 1.10
N PHE A 94 7.41 -5.95 1.39
CA PHE A 94 8.62 -6.06 0.57
C PHE A 94 9.27 -7.43 0.67
N LYS A 95 9.23 -8.06 1.84
CA LYS A 95 9.70 -9.43 2.01
C LYS A 95 8.94 -10.37 1.08
N MET A 96 7.61 -10.23 1.03
CA MET A 96 6.74 -11.01 0.15
C MET A 96 7.07 -10.77 -1.33
N MET A 97 7.23 -9.49 -1.71
CA MET A 97 7.45 -9.12 -3.10
C MET A 97 8.81 -9.58 -3.62
N LYS A 98 9.81 -9.70 -2.76
CA LYS A 98 11.14 -10.18 -3.14
C LYS A 98 11.17 -11.68 -3.39
N GLN A 99 10.22 -12.41 -2.85
CA GLN A 99 10.08 -13.87 -3.02
C GLN A 99 11.31 -14.69 -2.58
N GLU A 100 12.15 -14.13 -1.72
CA GLU A 100 13.32 -14.84 -1.19
C GLU A 100 12.92 -15.80 -0.07
N GLU A 101 11.92 -15.42 0.73
CA GLU A 101 11.40 -16.22 1.81
C GLU A 101 9.87 -16.12 1.81
N LYS A 102 9.23 -17.23 2.15
CA LYS A 102 7.77 -17.21 2.30
C LYS A 102 7.39 -16.59 3.62
N LEU A 103 6.30 -15.83 3.63
CA LEU A 103 5.73 -15.31 4.85
C LEU A 103 5.14 -16.45 5.67
N THR A 104 5.28 -16.36 6.99
CA THR A 104 4.58 -17.28 7.89
C THR A 104 3.08 -16.96 7.85
N SER A 105 2.24 -17.87 8.38
CA SER A 105 0.80 -17.62 8.46
C SER A 105 0.48 -16.35 9.22
N GLU A 106 1.19 -16.09 10.32
CA GLU A 106 0.98 -14.89 11.12
C GLU A 106 1.37 -13.63 10.37
N GLU A 107 2.49 -13.68 9.64
CA GLU A 107 2.94 -12.55 8.82
C GLU A 107 1.95 -12.24 7.71
N SER A 108 1.43 -13.29 7.06
CA SER A 108 0.43 -13.14 5.99
C SER A 108 -0.84 -12.46 6.51
N LYS A 109 -1.29 -12.82 7.71
CA LYS A 109 -2.48 -12.22 8.31
C LYS A 109 -2.32 -10.72 8.52
N LYS A 110 -1.11 -10.27 8.83
CA LYS A 110 -0.83 -8.84 9.03
C LYS A 110 -0.96 -8.02 7.75
N LEU A 111 -0.84 -8.67 6.60
CA LEU A 111 -0.99 -8.01 5.30
C LEU A 111 -2.41 -8.10 4.74
N GLY A 112 -3.27 -8.93 5.32
CA GLY A 112 -4.65 -9.08 4.84
C GLY A 112 -4.70 -9.33 3.34
N ASP A 113 -5.58 -8.63 2.63
CA ASP A 113 -5.76 -8.82 1.18
C ASP A 113 -4.53 -8.43 0.37
N ALA A 114 -3.60 -7.65 0.95
CA ALA A 114 -2.38 -7.26 0.23
C ALA A 114 -1.50 -8.47 -0.11
N VAL A 115 -1.71 -9.64 0.52
CA VAL A 115 -1.00 -10.87 0.15
C VAL A 115 -1.26 -11.26 -1.30
N LEU A 116 -2.39 -10.83 -1.87
CA LEU A 116 -2.72 -11.12 -3.27
C LEU A 116 -1.75 -10.46 -4.24
N MET A 117 -1.03 -9.42 -3.81
CA MET A 117 -0.01 -8.79 -4.64
C MET A 117 1.18 -9.70 -4.93
N GLU A 118 1.29 -10.82 -4.23
CA GLU A 118 2.30 -11.83 -4.53
C GLU A 118 2.20 -12.33 -5.98
N TYR A 119 0.99 -12.36 -6.54
CA TYR A 119 0.80 -12.69 -7.94
C TYR A 119 1.56 -11.73 -8.86
N VAL A 120 1.59 -10.45 -8.47
CA VAL A 120 2.26 -9.42 -9.26
C VAL A 120 3.78 -9.55 -9.17
N ALA A 121 4.27 -10.13 -8.09
CA ALA A 121 5.72 -10.32 -7.90
C ALA A 121 6.36 -11.13 -9.02
N GLN A 122 5.56 -11.95 -9.71
CA GLN A 122 6.02 -12.78 -10.84
C GLN A 122 5.93 -12.05 -12.18
N MET A 123 5.47 -10.81 -12.18
CA MET A 123 5.29 -10.01 -13.39
C MET A 123 6.20 -8.77 -13.32
N PRO A 124 7.45 -8.86 -13.81
CA PRO A 124 8.41 -7.75 -13.64
C PRO A 124 7.90 -6.38 -14.06
N ALA A 125 7.12 -6.32 -15.14
CA ALA A 125 6.58 -5.05 -15.63
C ALA A 125 5.56 -4.43 -14.69
N ARG A 126 4.97 -5.22 -13.79
CA ARG A 126 3.90 -4.75 -12.88
C ARG A 126 4.35 -4.61 -11.44
N VAL A 127 5.52 -5.12 -11.09
CA VAL A 127 6.03 -5.03 -9.71
C VAL A 127 6.09 -3.58 -9.24
N LYS A 128 6.54 -2.67 -10.10
CA LYS A 128 6.62 -1.25 -9.77
C LYS A 128 5.26 -0.65 -9.48
N CYS A 129 4.22 -1.11 -10.18
CA CYS A 129 2.85 -0.65 -9.92
C CYS A 129 2.38 -1.08 -8.53
N ALA A 130 2.63 -2.33 -8.16
CA ALA A 130 2.21 -2.88 -6.87
C ALA A 130 2.96 -2.26 -5.70
N THR A 131 4.24 -1.90 -5.89
CA THR A 131 5.09 -1.43 -4.80
C THR A 131 5.14 0.09 -4.66
N LEU A 132 4.60 0.84 -5.62
CA LEU A 132 4.70 2.30 -5.65
C LEU A 132 4.25 2.95 -4.34
N SER A 133 3.03 2.66 -3.91
CA SER A 133 2.48 3.24 -2.69
C SER A 133 3.22 2.76 -1.43
N TRP A 134 3.70 1.53 -1.45
CA TRP A 134 4.43 0.97 -0.32
C TRP A 134 5.81 1.62 -0.16
N HIS A 135 6.43 2.05 -1.28
CA HIS A 135 7.65 2.86 -1.23
C HIS A 135 7.38 4.23 -0.59
N SER A 136 6.24 4.84 -0.93
CA SER A 136 5.85 6.10 -0.31
C SER A 136 5.67 5.95 1.18
N LEU A 137 4.99 4.89 1.62
CA LEU A 137 4.82 4.61 3.04
C LEU A 137 6.16 4.33 3.72
N LYS A 138 7.05 3.62 3.06
CA LYS A 138 8.39 3.35 3.58
C LYS A 138 9.15 4.64 3.88
N VAL A 139 9.08 5.60 2.96
CA VAL A 139 9.70 6.92 3.18
C VAL A 139 9.10 7.60 4.41
N ILE A 140 7.77 7.58 4.51
CA ILE A 140 7.05 8.23 5.61
C ILE A 140 7.43 7.63 6.97
N VAL A 141 7.41 6.30 7.10
CA VAL A 141 7.72 5.66 8.39
C VAL A 141 9.18 5.85 8.78
N ASN A 142 10.08 5.99 7.81
CA ASN A 142 11.48 6.24 8.09
C ASN A 142 11.73 7.70 8.52
N LYS A 143 10.94 8.65 8.02
CA LYS A 143 11.00 10.04 8.46
C LYS A 143 10.64 10.18 9.93
N ARG A 144 9.68 9.37 10.39
CA ARG A 144 9.20 9.37 11.75
C ARG A 144 10.30 9.03 12.77
N GLU A 145 11.26 8.22 12.38
CA GLU A 145 12.32 7.74 13.27
C GLU A 145 13.42 8.77 13.55
N LYS A 146 13.37 9.88 12.86
CA LYS A 146 14.37 10.95 13.08
C LYS A 146 13.95 11.85 14.27
#